data_b4c89aff83240fc8a39e849d7bf2a93a
#
_entry.id   b4c89aff83240fc8a39e849d7bf2a93a
#
_cell.length_a   1.000
_cell.length_b   1.000
_cell.length_c   1.000
_cell.angle_alpha   90.00
_cell.angle_beta   90.00
_cell.angle_gamma   90.00
#
_symmetry.space_group_name_H-M   'P 1'
#
loop_
_entity.id
_entity.type
_entity.pdbx_description
1 polymer ?
#
loop_
_entity_poly.entity_id
_entity_poly.type
_entity_poly.pdbx_seq_one_letter_code
_entity_poly.pdbx_strand_id
1 'polypeptide(L)'
;MRRVLCALLAAALLLPLAGCRRGVAALPRGREIEDMELMQTLGVDAAEAGQVAVTASSGAGDGPDSGATVVNGSAATLSAAVLGLQSEGASYLYFGHVGQLLAGEELARRGLWPTLDYVLRDVEMRLDTALYLVRGGEAGAALEAAARDGSA
;
A
#
# COMPACT_ATOMS: atom_id res chain seq x y z
N MET A 1 -41.58 33.70 -30.22
CA MET A 1 -41.80 32.79 -29.07
C MET A 1 -41.27 31.38 -29.36
N ARG A 2 -41.69 30.70 -30.45
CA ARG A 2 -41.27 29.31 -30.74
C ARG A 2 -39.75 29.11 -30.91
N ARG A 3 -39.05 30.07 -31.54
CA ARG A 3 -37.57 30.05 -31.73
C ARG A 3 -36.80 30.25 -30.42
N VAL A 4 -37.30 31.08 -29.53
CA VAL A 4 -36.70 31.32 -28.22
C VAL A 4 -36.86 30.09 -27.31
N LEU A 5 -38.03 29.43 -27.39
CA LEU A 5 -38.28 28.21 -26.62
C LEU A 5 -37.38 27.06 -27.13
N CYS A 6 -37.21 26.91 -28.44
CA CYS A 6 -36.28 25.91 -29.00
C CYS A 6 -34.81 26.16 -28.59
N ALA A 7 -34.37 27.42 -28.55
CA ALA A 7 -33.03 27.78 -28.15
C ALA A 7 -32.78 27.50 -26.65
N LEU A 8 -33.77 27.78 -25.79
CA LEU A 8 -33.71 27.47 -24.37
C LEU A 8 -33.68 25.96 -24.09
N LEU A 9 -34.50 25.20 -24.84
CA LEU A 9 -34.47 23.73 -24.74
C LEU A 9 -33.14 23.13 -25.22
N ALA A 10 -32.58 23.64 -26.31
CA ALA A 10 -31.26 23.20 -26.80
C ALA A 10 -30.14 23.55 -25.81
N ALA A 11 -30.16 24.75 -25.21
CA ALA A 11 -29.23 25.14 -24.20
C ALA A 11 -29.33 24.26 -22.90
N ALA A 12 -30.55 23.95 -22.50
CA ALA A 12 -30.80 23.07 -21.35
C ALA A 12 -30.33 21.61 -21.58
N LEU A 13 -30.39 21.13 -22.81
CA LEU A 13 -29.88 19.81 -23.22
C LEU A 13 -28.34 19.76 -23.31
N LEU A 14 -27.68 20.89 -23.56
CA LEU A 14 -26.23 20.97 -23.66
C LEU A 14 -25.55 21.16 -22.30
N LEU A 15 -26.26 21.66 -21.28
CA LEU A 15 -25.73 21.85 -19.93
C LEU A 15 -25.20 20.55 -19.29
N PRO A 16 -25.87 19.38 -19.35
CA PRO A 16 -25.37 18.15 -18.77
C PRO A 16 -24.16 17.55 -19.52
N LEU A 17 -23.91 17.90 -20.77
CA LEU A 17 -22.74 17.46 -21.53
C LEU A 17 -21.45 18.13 -21.06
N ALA A 18 -21.54 19.26 -20.37
CA ALA A 18 -20.37 19.92 -19.75
C ALA A 18 -19.95 19.31 -18.39
N GLY A 19 -20.72 18.34 -17.90
CA GLY A 19 -20.54 17.73 -16.56
C GLY A 19 -19.36 16.78 -16.41
N CYS A 20 -18.67 16.40 -17.47
CA CYS A 20 -17.48 15.54 -17.41
C CYS A 20 -16.19 16.34 -17.21
N ARG A 21 -16.22 17.43 -16.42
CA ARG A 21 -14.99 18.11 -16.03
C ARG A 21 -14.35 17.36 -14.86
N ARG A 22 -13.11 16.91 -15.07
CA ARG A 22 -12.19 16.47 -14.01
C ARG A 22 -12.26 17.48 -12.87
N GLY A 23 -12.75 17.03 -11.71
CA GLY A 23 -12.70 17.84 -10.51
C GLY A 23 -14.01 18.10 -9.79
N VAL A 24 -14.86 17.07 -9.62
CA VAL A 24 -15.83 17.11 -8.53
C VAL A 24 -15.03 16.85 -7.25
N ALA A 25 -14.72 17.91 -6.51
CA ALA A 25 -13.91 17.85 -5.26
C ALA A 25 -14.54 16.95 -4.17
N ALA A 26 -15.77 16.46 -4.40
CA ALA A 26 -16.49 15.56 -3.50
C ALA A 26 -16.25 14.07 -3.78
N LEU A 27 -15.60 13.71 -4.91
CA LEU A 27 -15.27 12.32 -5.19
C LEU A 27 -13.82 12.05 -4.78
N PRO A 28 -13.52 10.87 -4.20
CA PRO A 28 -12.15 10.45 -3.97
C PRO A 28 -11.38 10.56 -5.30
N ARG A 29 -10.23 11.22 -5.28
CA ARG A 29 -9.37 11.25 -6.47
C ARG A 29 -8.93 9.82 -6.74
N GLY A 30 -9.28 9.30 -7.93
CA GLY A 30 -8.67 8.08 -8.42
C GLY A 30 -7.15 8.30 -8.49
N ARG A 31 -6.38 7.40 -7.89
CA ARG A 31 -4.92 7.37 -8.07
C ARG A 31 -4.65 6.60 -9.36
N GLU A 32 -3.75 7.14 -10.16
CA GLU A 32 -3.28 6.45 -11.36
C GLU A 32 -2.25 5.38 -10.91
N ILE A 33 -2.19 4.27 -11.62
CA ILE A 33 -1.27 3.15 -11.26
C ILE A 33 0.18 3.62 -11.30
N GLU A 34 0.50 4.56 -12.18
CA GLU A 34 1.83 5.16 -12.31
C GLU A 34 2.27 5.96 -11.07
N ASP A 35 1.32 6.40 -10.25
CA ASP A 35 1.57 7.12 -9.00
C ASP A 35 1.63 6.19 -7.78
N MET A 36 1.52 4.87 -7.99
CA MET A 36 1.50 3.87 -6.92
C MET A 36 2.68 2.92 -6.99
N GLU A 37 3.26 2.62 -5.84
CA GLU A 37 4.22 1.54 -5.65
C GLU A 37 3.49 0.32 -5.09
N LEU A 38 3.47 -0.78 -5.84
CA LEU A 38 2.73 -1.99 -5.47
C LEU A 38 3.58 -2.85 -4.54
N MET A 39 3.29 -2.82 -3.24
CA MET A 39 3.98 -3.66 -2.26
C MET A 39 3.53 -5.12 -2.39
N GLN A 40 4.50 -6.04 -2.52
CA GLN A 40 4.25 -7.48 -2.68
C GLN A 40 4.53 -8.27 -1.41
N THR A 41 5.49 -7.81 -0.61
CA THR A 41 5.89 -8.47 0.62
C THR A 41 5.94 -7.47 1.77
N LEU A 42 5.45 -7.90 2.93
CA LEU A 42 5.47 -7.13 4.18
C LEU A 42 6.22 -7.92 5.23
N GLY A 43 7.32 -7.39 5.75
CA GLY A 43 8.06 -7.91 6.89
C GLY A 43 7.66 -7.17 8.16
N VAL A 44 7.47 -7.90 9.26
CA VAL A 44 7.12 -7.33 10.56
C VAL A 44 8.02 -7.92 11.63
N ASP A 45 8.66 -7.06 12.41
CA ASP A 45 9.61 -7.41 13.45
C ASP A 45 9.26 -6.73 14.77
N ALA A 46 9.73 -7.34 15.85
CA ALA A 46 9.75 -6.68 17.15
C ALA A 46 10.88 -5.66 17.19
N ALA A 47 10.56 -4.42 17.53
CA ALA A 47 11.55 -3.37 17.73
C ALA A 47 11.78 -3.06 19.22
N GLU A 48 12.73 -2.15 19.50
CA GLU A 48 13.03 -1.69 20.84
C GLU A 48 11.84 -0.98 21.51
N ALA A 49 11.85 -0.88 22.79
CA ALA A 49 10.80 -0.23 23.61
C ALA A 49 9.38 -0.73 23.33
N GLY A 50 9.22 -1.99 22.87
CA GLY A 50 7.91 -2.57 22.56
C GLY A 50 7.28 -2.08 21.26
N GLN A 51 8.04 -1.40 20.43
CA GLN A 51 7.60 -0.98 19.11
C GLN A 51 7.58 -2.16 18.12
N VAL A 52 6.98 -1.91 16.97
CA VAL A 52 6.94 -2.81 15.81
C VAL A 52 7.70 -2.15 14.67
N ALA A 53 8.65 -2.87 14.09
CA ALA A 53 9.30 -2.48 12.84
C ALA A 53 8.60 -3.12 11.66
N VAL A 54 8.50 -2.38 10.57
CA VAL A 54 7.88 -2.81 9.31
C VAL A 54 8.85 -2.56 8.18
N THR A 55 8.99 -3.54 7.31
CA THR A 55 9.72 -3.43 6.05
C THR A 55 8.79 -3.90 4.94
N ALA A 56 8.60 -3.08 3.90
CA ALA A 56 7.80 -3.46 2.74
C ALA A 56 8.65 -3.46 1.48
N SER A 57 8.40 -4.42 0.59
CA SER A 57 9.09 -4.56 -0.70
C SER A 57 8.09 -4.65 -1.84
N SER A 58 8.37 -3.93 -2.93
CA SER A 58 7.58 -4.02 -4.17
C SER A 58 7.90 -5.28 -5.00
N GLY A 59 8.94 -6.03 -4.61
CA GLY A 59 9.47 -7.09 -5.45
C GLY A 59 10.31 -6.56 -6.61
N ALA A 60 11.07 -7.43 -7.24
CA ALA A 60 11.83 -7.10 -8.45
C ALA A 60 10.87 -7.00 -9.64
N GLY A 61 10.97 -5.91 -10.40
CA GLY A 61 10.19 -5.75 -11.64
C GLY A 61 10.85 -6.48 -12.82
N ASP A 62 10.11 -6.59 -13.93
CA ASP A 62 10.54 -7.33 -15.13
C ASP A 62 11.58 -6.63 -16.03
N GLY A 63 12.11 -5.46 -15.64
CA GLY A 63 13.04 -4.65 -16.44
C GLY A 63 14.49 -4.75 -15.96
N PRO A 64 15.47 -4.48 -16.85
CA PRO A 64 16.89 -4.53 -16.49
C PRO A 64 17.33 -3.50 -15.43
N ASP A 65 16.51 -2.47 -15.18
CA ASP A 65 16.75 -1.41 -14.18
C ASP A 65 15.69 -1.41 -13.05
N SER A 66 14.84 -2.42 -12.99
CA SER A 66 13.74 -2.51 -12.02
C SER A 66 14.19 -3.26 -10.77
N GLY A 67 14.97 -2.59 -9.92
CA GLY A 67 15.24 -3.07 -8.56
C GLY A 67 14.00 -3.02 -7.69
N ALA A 68 13.93 -3.91 -6.69
CA ALA A 68 12.88 -3.84 -5.68
C ALA A 68 12.98 -2.54 -4.87
N THR A 69 11.87 -1.83 -4.74
CA THR A 69 11.76 -0.74 -3.75
C THR A 69 11.56 -1.36 -2.38
N VAL A 70 12.45 -1.03 -1.45
CA VAL A 70 12.34 -1.45 -0.04
C VAL A 70 12.21 -0.21 0.82
N VAL A 71 11.15 -0.17 1.63
CA VAL A 71 10.90 0.90 2.60
C VAL A 71 10.75 0.29 3.98
N ASN A 72 11.22 0.99 5.00
CA ASN A 72 11.14 0.53 6.39
C ASN A 72 10.76 1.67 7.34
N GLY A 73 10.20 1.30 8.46
CA GLY A 73 9.82 2.24 9.51
C GLY A 73 9.44 1.50 10.79
N SER A 74 9.30 2.23 11.88
CA SER A 74 8.87 1.66 13.16
C SER A 74 7.95 2.59 13.91
N ALA A 75 7.02 2.01 14.67
CA ALA A 75 6.10 2.75 15.54
C ALA A 75 5.57 1.87 16.66
N ALA A 76 4.79 2.47 17.56
CA ALA A 76 4.17 1.76 18.68
C ALA A 76 3.17 0.67 18.23
N THR A 77 2.61 0.76 17.04
CA THR A 77 1.67 -0.22 16.46
C THR A 77 1.97 -0.45 14.98
N LEU A 78 1.58 -1.61 14.46
CA LEU A 78 1.74 -1.94 13.04
C LEU A 78 1.02 -0.92 12.15
N SER A 79 -0.20 -0.53 12.50
CA SER A 79 -0.96 0.49 11.76
C SER A 79 -0.24 1.83 11.69
N ALA A 80 0.35 2.28 12.81
CA ALA A 80 1.11 3.53 12.84
C ALA A 80 2.42 3.43 12.03
N ALA A 81 3.10 2.26 12.05
CA ALA A 81 4.30 2.03 11.27
C ALA A 81 4.00 2.06 9.76
N VAL A 82 2.98 1.33 9.31
CA VAL A 82 2.55 1.33 7.89
C VAL A 82 2.10 2.71 7.44
N LEU A 83 1.35 3.44 8.28
CA LEU A 83 0.95 4.82 7.97
C LEU A 83 2.17 5.75 7.88
N GLY A 84 3.18 5.53 8.72
CA GLY A 84 4.45 6.26 8.67
C GLY A 84 5.17 6.09 7.33
N LEU A 85 5.20 4.87 6.78
CA LEU A 85 5.80 4.61 5.47
C LEU A 85 5.16 5.44 4.36
N GLN A 86 3.85 5.68 4.42
CA GLN A 86 3.13 6.49 3.44
C GLN A 86 3.56 7.95 3.43
N SER A 87 4.03 8.48 4.56
CA SER A 87 4.40 9.89 4.70
C SER A 87 5.80 10.21 4.19
N GLU A 88 6.65 9.21 4.00
CA GLU A 88 8.06 9.37 3.61
C GLU A 88 8.32 9.19 2.11
N GLY A 89 7.38 8.58 1.38
CA GLY A 89 7.52 8.25 -0.03
C GLY A 89 7.01 9.33 -0.99
N ALA A 90 7.62 9.42 -2.17
CA ALA A 90 7.12 10.23 -3.28
C ALA A 90 5.88 9.60 -3.94
N SER A 91 5.78 8.27 -3.91
CA SER A 91 4.69 7.47 -4.48
C SER A 91 3.78 6.95 -3.37
N TYR A 92 2.53 6.68 -3.72
CA TYR A 92 1.61 6.01 -2.81
C TYR A 92 1.95 4.52 -2.71
N LEU A 93 2.24 4.05 -1.50
CA LEU A 93 2.50 2.63 -1.25
C LEU A 93 1.16 1.89 -1.17
N TYR A 94 0.89 0.99 -2.11
CA TYR A 94 -0.33 0.21 -2.16
C TYR A 94 -0.11 -1.20 -1.64
N PHE A 95 -0.76 -1.54 -0.53
CA PHE A 95 -0.61 -2.82 0.16
C PHE A 95 -1.60 -3.90 -0.29
N GLY A 96 -2.55 -3.58 -1.15
CA GLY A 96 -3.52 -4.56 -1.68
C GLY A 96 -2.91 -5.64 -2.58
N HIS A 97 -1.61 -5.55 -2.87
CA HIS A 97 -0.86 -6.56 -3.63
C HIS A 97 0.02 -7.45 -2.77
N VAL A 98 0.05 -7.20 -1.45
CA VAL A 98 0.84 -8.01 -0.51
C VAL A 98 0.31 -9.45 -0.51
N GLY A 99 1.11 -10.35 -1.08
CA GLY A 99 0.86 -11.79 -1.10
C GLY A 99 1.63 -12.55 -0.03
N GLN A 100 2.64 -11.92 0.58
CA GLN A 100 3.51 -12.53 1.58
C GLN A 100 3.67 -11.64 2.80
N LEU A 101 3.40 -12.19 3.98
CA LEU A 101 3.64 -11.57 5.27
C LEU A 101 4.74 -12.36 5.98
N LEU A 102 5.87 -11.73 6.24
CA LEU A 102 6.99 -12.31 6.97
C LEU A 102 6.98 -11.80 8.42
N ALA A 103 7.06 -12.68 9.38
CA ALA A 103 7.22 -12.32 10.79
C ALA A 103 8.60 -12.76 11.29
N GLY A 104 9.36 -11.85 11.88
CA GLY A 104 10.63 -12.18 12.52
C GLY A 104 10.45 -13.04 13.75
N GLU A 105 11.49 -13.79 14.12
CA GLU A 105 11.42 -14.79 15.20
C GLU A 105 11.02 -14.18 16.55
N GLU A 106 11.58 -13.03 16.90
CA GLU A 106 11.28 -12.39 18.19
C GLU A 106 9.83 -11.89 18.26
N LEU A 107 9.31 -11.33 17.17
CA LEU A 107 7.90 -10.96 17.08
C LEU A 107 7.00 -12.19 17.21
N ALA A 108 7.34 -13.26 16.52
CA ALA A 108 6.59 -14.53 16.59
C ALA A 108 6.56 -15.11 18.02
N ARG A 109 7.65 -15.00 18.75
CA ARG A 109 7.72 -15.43 20.16
C ARG A 109 6.87 -14.57 21.10
N ARG A 110 6.76 -13.28 20.83
CA ARG A 110 5.89 -12.34 21.58
C ARG A 110 4.42 -12.54 21.28
N GLY A 111 4.10 -13.15 20.12
CA GLY A 111 2.75 -13.42 19.68
C GLY A 111 2.33 -12.59 18.46
N LEU A 112 1.70 -13.23 17.51
CA LEU A 112 1.34 -12.65 16.21
C LEU A 112 -0.05 -12.00 16.18
N TRP A 113 -0.81 -12.11 17.27
CA TRP A 113 -2.22 -11.66 17.24
C TRP A 113 -2.39 -10.19 16.83
N PRO A 114 -1.59 -9.22 17.33
CA PRO A 114 -1.73 -7.82 16.90
C PRO A 114 -1.45 -7.62 15.39
N THR A 115 -0.50 -8.38 14.84
CA THR A 115 -0.18 -8.36 13.40
C THR A 115 -1.30 -8.94 12.57
N LEU A 116 -1.85 -10.08 12.99
CA LEU A 116 -2.98 -10.73 12.30
C LEU A 116 -4.25 -9.88 12.41
N ASP A 117 -4.52 -9.29 13.57
CA ASP A 117 -5.67 -8.40 13.74
C ASP A 117 -5.61 -7.18 12.80
N TYR A 118 -4.42 -6.62 12.57
CA TYR A 118 -4.21 -5.57 11.58
C TYR A 118 -4.57 -6.06 10.17
N VAL A 119 -3.98 -7.17 9.73
CA VAL A 119 -4.23 -7.73 8.38
C VAL A 119 -5.71 -8.04 8.16
N LEU A 120 -6.40 -8.55 9.18
CA LEU A 120 -7.83 -8.90 9.10
C LEU A 120 -8.76 -7.68 9.06
N ARG A 121 -8.30 -6.52 9.49
CA ARG A 121 -9.13 -5.29 9.58
C ARG A 121 -8.79 -4.24 8.55
N ASP A 122 -7.58 -4.27 8.02
CA ASP A 122 -7.15 -3.31 7.02
C ASP A 122 -7.87 -3.57 5.69
N VAL A 123 -8.39 -2.51 5.09
CA VAL A 123 -9.23 -2.63 3.88
C VAL A 123 -8.42 -2.91 2.60
N GLU A 124 -7.12 -2.63 2.63
CA GLU A 124 -6.23 -2.91 1.50
C GLU A 124 -5.62 -4.31 1.60
N MET A 125 -5.48 -4.88 2.80
CA MET A 125 -4.82 -6.17 2.99
C MET A 125 -5.69 -7.34 2.51
N ARG A 126 -5.04 -8.29 1.86
CA ARG A 126 -5.70 -9.49 1.36
C ARG A 126 -5.77 -10.56 2.45
N LEU A 127 -6.91 -11.24 2.55
CA LEU A 127 -7.11 -12.32 3.52
C LEU A 127 -6.44 -13.64 3.12
N ASP A 128 -6.01 -13.77 1.86
CA ASP A 128 -5.27 -14.92 1.32
C ASP A 128 -3.74 -14.72 1.33
N THR A 129 -3.25 -13.66 1.99
CA THR A 129 -1.82 -13.40 2.20
C THR A 129 -1.17 -14.56 2.96
N ALA A 130 -0.12 -15.14 2.39
CA ALA A 130 0.63 -16.22 3.03
C ALA A 130 1.50 -15.70 4.17
N LEU A 131 1.43 -16.36 5.34
CA LEU A 131 2.25 -16.01 6.50
C LEU A 131 3.47 -16.91 6.58
N TYR A 132 4.65 -16.30 6.69
CA TYR A 132 5.93 -16.98 6.87
C TYR A 132 6.60 -16.51 8.17
N LEU A 133 7.31 -17.44 8.83
CA LEU A 133 8.14 -17.14 9.99
C LEU A 133 9.61 -17.20 9.60
N VAL A 134 10.32 -16.12 9.83
CA VAL A 134 11.78 -16.06 9.63
C VAL A 134 12.46 -16.66 10.87
N ARG A 135 13.14 -17.80 10.68
CA ARG A 135 13.83 -18.47 11.78
C ARG A 135 15.23 -17.87 11.99
N GLY A 136 15.58 -17.56 13.21
CA GLY A 136 16.91 -17.09 13.58
C GLY A 136 17.22 -15.64 13.17
N GLY A 137 16.20 -14.83 12.81
CA GLY A 137 16.44 -13.48 12.32
C GLY A 137 15.19 -12.62 12.22
N GLU A 138 15.40 -11.48 11.60
CA GLU A 138 14.38 -10.45 11.33
C GLU A 138 13.84 -10.56 9.92
N ALA A 139 12.56 -10.28 9.77
CA ALA A 139 11.88 -10.25 8.48
C ALA A 139 12.41 -9.13 7.59
N GLY A 140 12.67 -7.95 8.16
CA GLY A 140 13.24 -6.81 7.44
C GLY A 140 14.61 -7.13 6.84
N ALA A 141 15.50 -7.74 7.63
CA ALA A 141 16.81 -8.13 7.15
C ALA A 141 16.74 -9.17 6.01
N ALA A 142 15.80 -10.10 6.08
CA ALA A 142 15.56 -11.09 5.02
C ALA A 142 15.09 -10.41 3.72
N LEU A 143 14.15 -9.45 3.81
CA LEU A 143 13.66 -8.70 2.66
C LEU A 143 14.74 -7.84 2.02
N GLU A 144 15.54 -7.13 2.82
CA GLU A 144 16.65 -6.33 2.30
C GLU A 144 17.72 -7.18 1.62
N ALA A 145 17.99 -8.38 2.15
CA ALA A 145 18.90 -9.33 1.50
C ALA A 145 18.35 -9.79 0.16
N ALA A 146 17.07 -10.20 0.11
CA ALA A 146 16.41 -10.65 -1.11
C ALA A 146 16.37 -9.54 -2.18
N ALA A 147 16.12 -8.29 -1.79
CA ALA A 147 16.14 -7.14 -2.70
C ALA A 147 17.54 -6.90 -3.31
N ARG A 148 18.61 -7.03 -2.51
CA ARG A 148 19.99 -6.92 -3.00
C ARG A 148 20.35 -8.02 -3.99
N ASP A 149 19.86 -9.22 -3.77
CA ASP A 149 20.13 -10.40 -4.61
C ASP A 149 19.19 -10.49 -5.83
N GLY A 150 18.24 -9.58 -5.97
CA GLY A 150 17.25 -9.58 -7.06
C GLY A 150 16.24 -10.72 -6.99
N SER A 151 16.00 -11.25 -5.77
CA SER A 151 15.08 -12.36 -5.50
C SER A 151 13.85 -11.96 -4.67
N ALA A 152 13.66 -10.65 -4.47
CA ALA A 152 12.55 -10.10 -3.71
C ALA A 152 11.28 -9.95 -4.53
#